data_2558c538aa494f7a779e2c6fb555e9b0
#
_entry.id   2558c538aa494f7a779e2c6fb555e9b0
#
_cell.length_a   1.000
_cell.length_b   1.000
_cell.length_c   1.000
_cell.angle_alpha   90.00
_cell.angle_beta   90.00
_cell.angle_gamma   90.00
#
_symmetry.space_group_name_H-M   'P 1'
#
loop_
_entity.id
_entity.type
_entity.pdbx_description
1 polymer ?
#
loop_
_entity_poly.entity_id
_entity_poly.type
_entity_poly.pdbx_seq_one_letter_code
_entity_poly.pdbx_strand_id
1 'polypeptide(L)' 'SPASAQGATLYLTLSPCKECSKLVHQAGIRRLVYINKYKDDSGLRFLEKAGVATEQLAVE' A
#
# COMPACT_ATOMS: atom_id res chain seq x y z
N SER A 1 -5.33 -9.70 -17.47
CA SER A 1 -4.77 -10.49 -16.46
C SER A 1 -4.24 -9.71 -15.29
N PRO A 2 -4.40 -10.24 -14.16
CA PRO A 2 -3.90 -9.60 -12.95
C PRO A 2 -2.39 -9.40 -12.93
N ALA A 3 -1.69 -10.05 -13.82
CA ALA A 3 -0.24 -9.86 -13.87
C ALA A 3 0.14 -8.42 -14.18
N SER A 4 -0.79 -7.63 -14.72
CA SER A 4 -0.49 -6.25 -15.09
C SER A 4 -0.11 -5.39 -13.89
N ALA A 5 -0.54 -5.75 -12.68
CA ALA A 5 -0.21 -4.97 -11.49
C ALA A 5 1.05 -5.46 -10.78
N GLN A 6 1.64 -6.55 -11.26
CA GLN A 6 2.75 -7.17 -10.57
C GLN A 6 3.99 -6.27 -10.63
N GLY A 7 4.56 -5.99 -9.46
CA GLY A 7 5.73 -5.14 -9.39
C GLY A 7 5.42 -3.65 -9.46
N ALA A 8 4.16 -3.28 -9.54
CA ALA A 8 3.78 -1.88 -9.73
C ALA A 8 3.84 -1.09 -8.42
N THR A 9 3.79 0.23 -8.57
CA THR A 9 3.70 1.16 -7.46
C THR A 9 2.29 1.73 -7.44
N LEU A 10 1.70 1.76 -6.25
CA LEU A 10 0.36 2.30 -6.05
C LEU A 10 0.45 3.59 -5.26
N TYR A 11 -0.23 4.63 -5.75
CA TYR A 11 -0.28 5.92 -5.08
C TYR A 11 -1.68 6.16 -4.54
N LEU A 12 -1.77 6.48 -3.25
CA LEU A 12 -3.05 6.72 -2.58
C LEU A 12 -2.99 8.02 -1.81
N THR A 13 -4.14 8.68 -1.68
CA THR A 13 -4.23 9.85 -0.83
C THR A 13 -4.27 9.45 0.64
N LEU A 14 -4.93 8.35 0.96
CA LEU A 14 -5.06 7.86 2.32
C LEU A 14 -4.49 6.44 2.38
N SER A 15 -3.72 6.16 3.42
CA SER A 15 -3.15 4.81 3.56
C SER A 15 -4.28 3.80 3.73
N PRO A 16 -4.08 2.57 3.25
CA PRO A 16 -5.16 1.58 3.21
C PRO A 16 -5.42 0.95 4.57
N CYS A 17 -6.66 0.54 4.77
CA CYS A 17 -6.99 -0.29 5.92
C CYS A 17 -6.43 -1.70 5.70
N LYS A 18 -6.54 -2.54 6.72
CA LYS A 18 -5.96 -3.88 6.64
C LYS A 18 -6.57 -4.70 5.51
N GLU A 19 -7.89 -4.62 5.33
CA GLU A 19 -8.56 -5.39 4.29
C GLU A 19 -8.11 -4.96 2.89
N CYS A 20 -8.01 -3.65 2.67
CA CYS A 20 -7.53 -3.15 1.40
C CYS A 20 -6.08 -3.53 1.17
N SER A 21 -5.29 -3.54 2.24
CA SER A 21 -3.87 -3.91 2.14
C SER A 21 -3.70 -5.34 1.68
N LYS A 22 -4.59 -6.23 2.11
CA LYS A 22 -4.54 -7.62 1.64
C LYS A 22 -4.76 -7.70 0.13
N LEU A 23 -5.69 -6.90 -0.37
CA LEU A 23 -5.95 -6.85 -1.81
C LEU A 23 -4.76 -6.27 -2.57
N VAL A 24 -4.14 -5.25 -2.02
CA VAL A 24 -2.95 -4.64 -2.60
C VAL A 24 -1.85 -5.69 -2.74
N HIS A 25 -1.63 -6.45 -1.69
CA HIS A 25 -0.61 -7.48 -1.70
C HIS A 25 -0.93 -8.57 -2.73
N GLN A 26 -2.20 -8.98 -2.81
CA GLN A 26 -2.62 -10.01 -3.75
C GLN A 26 -2.47 -9.57 -5.20
N ALA A 27 -2.60 -8.27 -5.44
CA ALA A 27 -2.48 -7.74 -6.80
C ALA A 27 -1.03 -7.67 -7.27
N GLY A 28 -0.07 -7.96 -6.38
CA GLY A 28 1.33 -7.93 -6.76
C GLY A 28 1.98 -6.57 -6.67
N ILE A 29 1.34 -5.64 -6.00
CA ILE A 29 1.92 -4.31 -5.77
C ILE A 29 3.16 -4.46 -4.89
N ARG A 30 4.27 -3.83 -5.29
CA ARG A 30 5.50 -3.94 -4.55
C ARG A 30 5.84 -2.68 -3.78
N ARG A 31 5.22 -1.57 -4.11
CA ARG A 31 5.48 -0.30 -3.46
C ARG A 31 4.18 0.49 -3.34
N LEU A 32 3.96 1.07 -2.18
CA LEU A 32 2.77 1.88 -1.92
C LEU A 32 3.21 3.24 -1.39
N VAL A 33 2.72 4.29 -2.03
CA VAL A 33 3.01 5.67 -1.62
C VAL A 33 1.69 6.31 -1.23
N TYR A 34 1.63 6.94 -0.06
CA TYR A 34 0.41 7.57 0.41
C TYR A 34 0.73 8.97 0.96
N ILE A 35 -0.28 9.81 1.02
CA ILE A 35 -0.12 11.19 1.48
C ILE A 35 -0.53 11.29 2.94
N ASN A 36 -1.76 10.87 3.24
CA ASN A 36 -2.32 10.97 4.59
C ASN A 36 -2.37 9.60 5.22
N LYS A 37 -1.93 9.53 6.47
CA LYS A 37 -1.92 8.26 7.19
C LYS A 37 -3.28 8.04 7.84
N TYR A 38 -3.87 6.87 7.57
CA TYR A 38 -5.09 6.46 8.24
C TYR A 38 -4.78 6.22 9.72
N LYS A 39 -5.72 6.54 10.59
CA LYS A 39 -5.49 6.44 12.03
C LYS A 39 -5.14 5.01 12.47
N ASP A 40 -5.65 4.02 11.77
CA ASP A 40 -5.32 2.62 12.05
C ASP A 40 -4.24 2.20 11.07
N ASP A 41 -3.04 1.95 11.59
CA ASP A 41 -1.91 1.62 10.73
C ASP A 41 -1.71 0.12 10.53
N SER A 42 -2.69 -0.69 10.91
CA SER A 42 -2.55 -2.14 10.76
C SER A 42 -2.38 -2.56 9.31
N GLY A 43 -2.97 -1.81 8.37
CA GLY A 43 -2.81 -2.09 6.96
C GLY A 43 -1.38 -1.87 6.50
N LEU A 44 -0.78 -0.76 6.91
CA LEU A 44 0.62 -0.49 6.55
C LEU A 44 1.55 -1.52 7.17
N ARG A 45 1.29 -1.91 8.41
CA ARG A 45 2.13 -2.92 9.06
C ARG A 45 2.00 -4.27 8.37
N PHE A 46 0.80 -4.61 7.93
CA PHE A 46 0.60 -5.83 7.16
C PHE A 46 1.44 -5.81 5.88
N LEU A 47 1.40 -4.69 5.16
CA LEU A 47 2.15 -4.57 3.91
C LEU A 47 3.65 -4.68 4.14
N GLU A 48 4.15 -4.04 5.18
CA GLU A 48 5.58 -4.12 5.49
C GLU A 48 6.00 -5.55 5.79
N LYS A 49 5.20 -6.28 6.54
CA LYS A 49 5.50 -7.67 6.85
C LYS A 49 5.44 -8.53 5.60
N ALA A 50 4.59 -8.16 4.66
CA ALA A 50 4.45 -8.91 3.40
C ALA A 50 5.51 -8.54 2.38
N GLY A 51 6.39 -7.60 2.70
CA GLY A 51 7.47 -7.24 1.81
C GLY A 51 7.15 -6.12 0.84
N VAL A 52 6.05 -5.41 1.07
CA VAL A 52 5.69 -4.26 0.24
C VAL A 52 6.29 -3.01 0.86
N ALA A 53 7.05 -2.26 0.09
CA ALA A 53 7.63 -1.01 0.55
C ALA A 53 6.53 0.04 0.70
N THR A 54 6.49 0.73 1.83
CA THR A 54 5.52 1.80 2.05
C THR A 54 6.24 3.10 2.30
N GLU A 55 5.69 4.18 1.78
CA GLU A 55 6.32 5.48 1.89
C GLU A 55 5.24 6.56 2.01
N GLN A 56 5.42 7.46 2.96
CA GLN A 56 4.53 8.61 3.09
C GLN A 56 5.14 9.80 2.37
N LEU A 57 4.36 10.40 1.48
CA LEU A 57 4.80 11.54 0.70
C LEU A 57 4.34 12.81 1.38
N ALA A 58 5.27 13.71 1.65
CA ALA A 58 4.93 14.99 2.25
C ALA A 58 4.41 15.93 1.17
N VAL A 59 3.28 16.58 1.45
CA VAL A 59 2.67 17.52 0.53
C VAL A 59 2.48 18.83 1.26
N GLU A 60 2.96 19.90 0.67
CA GLU A 60 2.80 21.23 1.22
C GLU A 60 1.50 21.86 0.82
#